data_15a6457999c7b0997efbd561cb35fec6
#
_entry.id   15a6457999c7b0997efbd561cb35fec6
#
_cell.length_a   1.000
_cell.length_b   1.000
_cell.length_c   1.000
_cell.angle_alpha   90.00
_cell.angle_beta   90.00
_cell.angle_gamma   90.00
#
_symmetry.space_group_name_H-M   'P 1'
#
loop_
_entity.id
_entity.type
_entity.pdbx_description
1 polymer ?
#
loop_
_entity_poly.entity_id
_entity_poly.type
_entity_poly.pdbx_seq_one_letter_code
_entity_poly.pdbx_strand_id
1 'polypeptide(L)'
;RSVLIDDDVIEKIDELAELAPLHNKAALMGIRACQKHMPDVPMVAVFDTSFFQTLPPKAYMYPLPYELYEKYAIRKYGAHGTSHRYISERAAVVLDEPLEDLKLITCHLGNGCSMSAIDHGVAVDTTMGLTPLDGLMMGTRCGAIDPAIVPFIMEHEGLDAQGVNDLMNKKSGLLGISGVSNDLRSVRDASERGDERAMLAYDM
;
A
#
# COMPACT_ATOMS: atom_id res chain seq x y z
N ARG A 1 -14.62 3.05 -7.57
CA ARG A 1 -14.75 3.06 -9.02
C ARG A 1 -14.10 4.30 -9.62
N SER A 2 -13.79 4.28 -10.92
CA SER A 2 -13.28 5.47 -11.63
C SER A 2 -14.36 6.55 -11.72
N VAL A 3 -13.95 7.84 -11.64
CA VAL A 3 -14.84 9.00 -11.74
C VAL A 3 -14.21 10.06 -12.63
N LEU A 4 -15.03 10.84 -13.34
CA LEU A 4 -14.58 12.07 -13.99
C LEU A 4 -14.12 13.06 -12.92
N ILE A 5 -13.00 13.73 -13.17
CA ILE A 5 -12.48 14.76 -12.26
C ILE A 5 -13.22 16.06 -12.51
N ASP A 6 -13.91 16.52 -11.48
CA ASP A 6 -14.53 17.83 -11.34
C ASP A 6 -14.04 18.48 -10.03
N ASP A 7 -14.53 19.66 -9.71
CA ASP A 7 -14.14 20.41 -8.52
C ASP A 7 -14.53 19.66 -7.23
N ASP A 8 -15.67 18.98 -7.20
CA ASP A 8 -16.11 18.18 -6.04
C ASP A 8 -15.18 16.99 -5.78
N VAL A 9 -14.69 16.33 -6.83
CA VAL A 9 -13.71 15.24 -6.71
C VAL A 9 -12.38 15.75 -6.21
N ILE A 10 -11.93 16.91 -6.67
CA ILE A 10 -10.68 17.55 -6.22
C ILE A 10 -10.78 17.89 -4.72
N GLU A 11 -11.89 18.49 -4.29
CA GLU A 11 -12.12 18.84 -2.88
C GLU A 11 -12.10 17.59 -1.99
N LYS A 12 -12.78 16.51 -2.40
CA LYS A 12 -12.77 15.24 -1.65
C LYS A 12 -11.41 14.58 -1.57
N ILE A 13 -10.59 14.67 -2.63
CA ILE A 13 -9.21 14.16 -2.58
C ILE A 13 -8.37 14.97 -1.60
N ASP A 14 -8.59 16.28 -1.51
CA ASP A 14 -7.88 17.17 -0.56
C ASP A 14 -8.29 16.90 0.88
N GLU A 15 -9.61 16.79 1.16
CA GLU A 15 -10.14 16.41 2.49
C GLU A 15 -9.54 15.09 2.99
N LEU A 16 -9.36 14.12 2.11
CA LEU A 16 -8.79 12.80 2.42
C LEU A 16 -7.26 12.78 2.46
N ALA A 17 -6.59 13.94 2.27
CA ALA A 17 -5.14 14.01 2.29
C ALA A 17 -4.52 13.66 3.66
N GLU A 18 -5.26 13.79 4.75
CA GLU A 18 -4.81 13.36 6.09
C GLU A 18 -4.58 11.84 6.17
N LEU A 19 -5.40 11.04 5.47
CA LEU A 19 -5.27 9.58 5.44
C LEU A 19 -4.15 9.11 4.48
N ALA A 20 -3.82 9.90 3.47
CA ALA A 20 -2.82 9.55 2.45
C ALA A 20 -1.94 10.76 2.08
N PRO A 21 -1.21 11.38 3.03
CA PRO A 21 -0.56 12.68 2.83
C PRO A 21 0.52 12.66 1.74
N LEU A 22 1.20 11.53 1.56
CA LEU A 22 2.26 11.38 0.55
C LEU A 22 1.70 11.19 -0.87
N HIS A 23 0.46 10.72 -1.01
CA HIS A 23 -0.14 10.36 -2.30
C HIS A 23 -1.12 11.43 -2.77
N ASN A 24 -2.09 11.85 -1.94
CA ASN A 24 -3.17 12.74 -2.35
C ASN A 24 -2.67 14.14 -2.71
N LYS A 25 -1.75 14.72 -1.93
CA LYS A 25 -1.17 16.03 -2.26
C LYS A 25 -0.41 16.03 -3.59
N ALA A 26 0.37 14.98 -3.84
CA ALA A 26 1.07 14.83 -5.11
C ALA A 26 0.11 14.63 -6.29
N ALA A 27 -0.95 13.82 -6.10
CA ALA A 27 -1.99 13.61 -7.09
C ALA A 27 -2.72 14.93 -7.43
N LEU A 28 -3.09 15.73 -6.43
CA LEU A 28 -3.72 17.04 -6.64
C LEU A 28 -2.83 18.01 -7.44
N MET A 29 -1.52 18.05 -7.15
CA MET A 29 -0.58 18.84 -7.96
C MET A 29 -0.57 18.39 -9.42
N GLY A 30 -0.55 17.07 -9.66
CA GLY A 30 -0.62 16.48 -11.00
C GLY A 30 -1.92 16.84 -11.72
N ILE A 31 -3.07 16.69 -11.06
CA ILE A 31 -4.38 17.05 -11.59
C ILE A 31 -4.43 18.52 -11.99
N ARG A 32 -4.03 19.42 -11.10
CA ARG A 32 -4.02 20.87 -11.38
C ARG A 32 -3.07 21.24 -12.52
N ALA A 33 -1.92 20.58 -12.62
CA ALA A 33 -1.01 20.77 -13.74
C ALA A 33 -1.65 20.33 -15.07
N CYS A 34 -2.32 19.18 -15.09
CA CYS A 34 -3.05 18.69 -16.27
C CYS A 34 -4.18 19.63 -16.66
N GLN A 35 -4.99 20.10 -15.70
CA GLN A 35 -6.05 21.09 -15.97
C GLN A 35 -5.50 22.36 -16.62
N LYS A 36 -4.35 22.83 -16.14
CA LYS A 36 -3.71 24.04 -16.67
C LYS A 36 -3.18 23.87 -18.09
N HIS A 37 -2.59 22.73 -18.40
CA HIS A 37 -1.92 22.49 -19.69
C HIS A 37 -2.80 21.81 -20.73
N MET A 38 -3.87 21.16 -20.30
CA MET A 38 -4.81 20.41 -21.14
C MET A 38 -6.27 20.66 -20.70
N PRO A 39 -6.75 21.92 -20.72
CA PRO A 39 -8.05 22.29 -20.13
C PRO A 39 -9.25 21.60 -20.81
N ASP A 40 -9.13 21.26 -22.10
CA ASP A 40 -10.20 20.66 -22.88
C ASP A 40 -10.17 19.12 -22.90
N VAL A 41 -9.22 18.50 -22.18
CA VAL A 41 -9.06 17.05 -22.11
C VAL A 41 -9.78 16.50 -20.88
N PRO A 42 -10.77 15.62 -21.03
CA PRO A 42 -11.41 14.97 -19.88
C PRO A 42 -10.41 14.16 -19.07
N MET A 43 -10.44 14.31 -17.75
CA MET A 43 -9.60 13.57 -16.82
C MET A 43 -10.43 12.59 -15.99
N VAL A 44 -9.89 11.42 -15.74
CA VAL A 44 -10.52 10.38 -14.93
C VAL A 44 -9.62 10.00 -13.78
N ALA A 45 -10.14 10.07 -12.55
CA ALA A 45 -9.49 9.54 -11.37
C ALA A 45 -9.76 8.02 -11.28
N VAL A 46 -8.70 7.24 -11.15
CA VAL A 46 -8.74 5.80 -10.87
C VAL A 46 -8.18 5.60 -9.47
N PHE A 47 -9.07 5.30 -8.51
CA PHE A 47 -8.65 5.15 -7.11
C PHE A 47 -8.07 3.75 -6.88
N ASP A 48 -6.84 3.70 -6.44
CA ASP A 48 -6.09 2.48 -6.21
C ASP A 48 -6.73 1.57 -5.14
N THR A 49 -7.37 2.19 -4.15
CA THR A 49 -8.11 1.48 -3.09
C THR A 49 -9.49 0.96 -3.53
N SER A 50 -9.98 1.36 -4.70
CA SER A 50 -11.35 1.04 -5.12
C SER A 50 -11.60 -0.46 -5.36
N PHE A 51 -10.56 -1.23 -5.69
CA PHE A 51 -10.63 -2.67 -5.84
C PHE A 51 -10.98 -3.39 -4.54
N PHE A 52 -10.62 -2.79 -3.41
CA PHE A 52 -10.82 -3.36 -2.07
C PHE A 52 -12.11 -2.89 -1.36
N GLN A 53 -12.98 -2.16 -2.06
CA GLN A 53 -14.29 -1.78 -1.49
C GLN A 53 -15.20 -2.98 -1.25
N THR A 54 -14.91 -4.12 -1.86
CA THR A 54 -15.61 -5.39 -1.72
C THR A 54 -15.17 -6.23 -0.52
N LEU A 55 -14.12 -5.81 0.20
CA LEU A 55 -13.67 -6.54 1.39
C LEU A 55 -14.81 -6.74 2.39
N PRO A 56 -15.05 -7.96 2.87
CA PRO A 56 -16.06 -8.21 3.88
C PRO A 56 -15.63 -7.62 5.25
N PRO A 57 -16.56 -7.28 6.15
CA PRO A 57 -16.26 -6.69 7.45
C PRO A 57 -15.18 -7.42 8.23
N LYS A 58 -15.19 -8.73 8.24
CA LYS A 58 -14.18 -9.58 8.92
C LYS A 58 -12.75 -9.42 8.37
N ALA A 59 -12.60 -8.92 7.13
CA ALA A 59 -11.30 -8.71 6.50
C ALA A 59 -10.82 -7.26 6.63
N TYR A 60 -11.71 -6.27 6.66
CA TYR A 60 -11.31 -4.89 6.75
C TYR A 60 -11.27 -4.31 8.17
N MET A 61 -11.97 -4.93 9.15
CA MET A 61 -11.98 -4.41 10.53
C MET A 61 -10.70 -4.77 11.27
N TYR A 62 -10.18 -3.81 12.03
CA TYR A 62 -9.16 -4.08 13.03
C TYR A 62 -9.82 -4.44 14.37
N PRO A 63 -9.21 -5.32 15.19
CA PRO A 63 -9.72 -5.68 16.52
C PRO A 63 -9.42 -4.57 17.53
N LEU A 64 -9.93 -3.38 17.27
CA LEU A 64 -9.85 -2.18 18.10
C LEU A 64 -11.26 -1.80 18.56
N PRO A 65 -11.42 -0.89 19.56
CA PRO A 65 -12.73 -0.38 19.94
C PRO A 65 -13.53 0.11 18.72
N TYR A 66 -14.75 -0.37 18.56
CA TYR A 66 -15.57 -0.17 17.36
C TYR A 66 -15.82 1.32 17.07
N GLU A 67 -15.87 2.16 18.11
CA GLU A 67 -16.04 3.60 18.03
C GLU A 67 -14.93 4.30 17.22
N LEU A 68 -13.73 3.70 17.16
CA LEU A 68 -12.62 4.23 16.33
C LEU A 68 -12.90 4.05 14.85
N TYR A 69 -13.55 2.95 14.47
CA TYR A 69 -14.03 2.78 13.12
C TYR A 69 -15.14 3.78 12.78
N GLU A 70 -16.14 3.94 13.66
CA GLU A 70 -17.25 4.87 13.41
C GLU A 70 -16.79 6.32 13.32
N LYS A 71 -15.88 6.72 14.20
CA LYS A 71 -15.43 8.12 14.30
C LYS A 71 -14.38 8.52 13.27
N TYR A 72 -13.45 7.62 12.98
CA TYR A 72 -12.25 7.93 12.17
C TYR A 72 -12.12 7.08 10.92
N ALA A 73 -13.08 6.22 10.65
CA ALA A 73 -13.03 5.26 9.54
C ALA A 73 -11.75 4.39 9.56
N ILE A 74 -11.27 4.01 10.76
CA ILE A 74 -10.10 3.15 10.93
C ILE A 74 -10.47 1.75 10.47
N ARG A 75 -9.99 1.39 9.28
CA ARG A 75 -10.18 0.10 8.65
C ARG A 75 -9.06 -0.21 7.66
N LYS A 76 -8.97 -1.45 7.20
CA LYS A 76 -8.11 -1.82 6.08
C LYS A 76 -8.72 -1.28 4.78
N TYR A 77 -7.95 -0.49 4.02
CA TYR A 77 -8.31 0.02 2.69
C TYR A 77 -7.62 -0.73 1.57
N GLY A 78 -6.39 -1.22 1.82
CA GLY A 78 -5.56 -1.82 0.81
C GLY A 78 -4.92 -0.81 -0.14
N ALA A 79 -4.00 -1.27 -0.96
CA ALA A 79 -3.38 -0.48 -2.04
C ALA A 79 -2.92 -1.40 -3.18
N HIS A 80 -2.41 -0.81 -4.28
CA HIS A 80 -2.07 -1.49 -5.53
C HIS A 80 -3.28 -2.16 -6.20
N GLY A 81 -4.49 -1.67 -5.93
CA GLY A 81 -5.74 -2.27 -6.42
C GLY A 81 -5.83 -2.32 -7.94
N THR A 82 -5.34 -1.30 -8.63
CA THR A 82 -5.27 -1.29 -10.11
C THR A 82 -4.39 -2.43 -10.63
N SER A 83 -3.25 -2.68 -9.97
CA SER A 83 -2.35 -3.79 -10.32
C SER A 83 -2.99 -5.15 -10.04
N HIS A 84 -3.54 -5.34 -8.84
CA HIS A 84 -4.17 -6.61 -8.45
C HIS A 84 -5.35 -6.96 -9.34
N ARG A 85 -6.19 -5.99 -9.68
CA ARG A 85 -7.28 -6.16 -10.61
C ARG A 85 -6.77 -6.58 -12.00
N TYR A 86 -5.83 -5.83 -12.57
CA TYR A 86 -5.28 -6.12 -13.89
C TYR A 86 -4.66 -7.52 -13.96
N ILE A 87 -3.87 -7.90 -12.96
CA ILE A 87 -3.21 -9.21 -12.92
C ILE A 87 -4.24 -10.33 -12.78
N SER A 88 -5.31 -10.16 -12.00
CA SER A 88 -6.37 -11.17 -11.90
C SER A 88 -7.10 -11.38 -13.22
N GLU A 89 -7.44 -10.30 -13.94
CA GLU A 89 -8.04 -10.36 -15.26
C GLU A 89 -7.09 -11.01 -16.28
N ARG A 90 -5.79 -10.71 -16.21
CA ARG A 90 -4.78 -11.33 -17.08
C ARG A 90 -4.53 -12.79 -16.76
N ALA A 91 -4.55 -13.18 -15.48
CA ALA A 91 -4.41 -14.58 -15.06
C ALA A 91 -5.53 -15.44 -15.67
N ALA A 92 -6.78 -14.96 -15.64
CA ALA A 92 -7.92 -15.64 -16.26
C ALA A 92 -7.69 -15.90 -17.77
N VAL A 93 -7.20 -14.89 -18.50
CA VAL A 93 -6.86 -15.03 -19.92
C VAL A 93 -5.72 -16.03 -20.16
N VAL A 94 -4.68 -16.04 -19.31
CA VAL A 94 -3.53 -16.94 -19.46
C VAL A 94 -3.89 -18.38 -19.13
N LEU A 95 -4.79 -18.58 -18.16
CA LEU A 95 -5.27 -19.90 -17.75
C LEU A 95 -6.35 -20.45 -18.67
N ASP A 96 -6.91 -19.60 -19.57
CA ASP A 96 -8.08 -19.91 -20.41
C ASP A 96 -9.30 -20.34 -19.58
N GLU A 97 -9.50 -19.66 -18.45
CA GLU A 97 -10.58 -19.93 -17.50
C GLU A 97 -11.34 -18.63 -17.19
N PRO A 98 -12.68 -18.67 -17.00
CA PRO A 98 -13.45 -17.50 -16.56
C PRO A 98 -12.96 -16.98 -15.20
N LEU A 99 -12.85 -15.67 -15.05
CA LEU A 99 -12.40 -15.05 -13.79
C LEU A 99 -13.31 -15.40 -12.60
N GLU A 100 -14.61 -15.55 -12.88
CA GLU A 100 -15.65 -15.94 -11.93
C GLU A 100 -15.51 -17.37 -11.40
N ASP A 101 -14.69 -18.22 -12.02
CA ASP A 101 -14.42 -19.58 -11.57
C ASP A 101 -13.10 -19.71 -10.79
N LEU A 102 -12.30 -18.62 -10.74
CA LEU A 102 -10.97 -18.63 -10.18
C LEU A 102 -10.91 -18.11 -8.74
N LYS A 103 -10.01 -18.75 -7.97
CA LYS A 103 -9.51 -18.26 -6.68
C LYS A 103 -8.02 -17.97 -6.83
N LEU A 104 -7.65 -16.70 -6.68
CA LEU A 104 -6.31 -16.23 -6.98
C LEU A 104 -5.67 -15.55 -5.76
N ILE A 105 -4.36 -15.69 -5.65
CA ILE A 105 -3.52 -14.81 -4.84
C ILE A 105 -2.62 -14.06 -5.81
N THR A 106 -2.76 -12.75 -5.86
CA THR A 106 -1.94 -11.88 -6.68
C THR A 106 -0.88 -11.20 -5.83
N CYS A 107 0.35 -11.09 -6.36
CA CYS A 107 1.49 -10.48 -5.69
C CYS A 107 1.98 -9.29 -6.50
N HIS A 108 1.93 -8.10 -5.88
CA HIS A 108 2.57 -6.90 -6.39
C HIS A 108 3.89 -6.71 -5.64
N LEU A 109 5.02 -6.99 -6.31
CA LEU A 109 6.36 -7.02 -5.70
C LEU A 109 7.24 -5.92 -6.27
N GLY A 110 6.93 -4.66 -5.94
CA GLY A 110 7.72 -3.47 -6.24
C GLY A 110 8.51 -2.99 -5.02
N ASN A 111 8.95 -1.73 -5.01
CA ASN A 111 9.49 -1.09 -3.79
C ASN A 111 8.44 -1.04 -2.67
N GLY A 112 7.15 -0.85 -3.01
CA GLY A 112 6.01 -1.23 -2.18
C GLY A 112 5.56 -2.63 -2.58
N CYS A 113 5.26 -3.50 -1.61
CA CYS A 113 4.81 -4.87 -1.82
C CYS A 113 3.45 -5.11 -1.20
N SER A 114 2.60 -5.86 -1.90
CA SER A 114 1.34 -6.35 -1.33
C SER A 114 0.92 -7.66 -1.97
N MET A 115 0.12 -8.42 -1.23
CA MET A 115 -0.59 -9.58 -1.73
C MET A 115 -2.09 -9.38 -1.55
N SER A 116 -2.89 -9.94 -2.46
CA SER A 116 -4.35 -9.87 -2.37
C SER A 116 -4.96 -11.21 -2.70
N ALA A 117 -5.91 -11.63 -1.87
CA ALA A 117 -6.76 -12.78 -2.12
C ALA A 117 -8.00 -12.33 -2.92
N ILE A 118 -8.23 -13.01 -4.03
CA ILE A 118 -9.30 -12.72 -4.97
C ILE A 118 -10.13 -13.99 -5.15
N ASP A 119 -11.42 -13.90 -4.87
CA ASP A 119 -12.36 -15.00 -4.97
C ASP A 119 -13.41 -14.63 -6.03
N HIS A 120 -13.45 -15.39 -7.13
CA HIS A 120 -14.39 -15.16 -8.23
C HIS A 120 -14.35 -13.72 -8.78
N GLY A 121 -13.14 -13.18 -8.95
CA GLY A 121 -12.91 -11.81 -9.44
C GLY A 121 -13.08 -10.69 -8.41
N VAL A 122 -13.42 -11.02 -7.16
CA VAL A 122 -13.70 -10.07 -6.07
C VAL A 122 -12.58 -10.13 -5.03
N ALA A 123 -12.02 -8.98 -4.65
CA ALA A 123 -11.04 -8.92 -3.56
C ALA A 123 -11.72 -9.28 -2.22
N VAL A 124 -11.17 -10.30 -1.52
CA VAL A 124 -11.68 -10.78 -0.24
C VAL A 124 -10.74 -10.54 0.92
N ASP A 125 -9.45 -10.33 0.64
CA ASP A 125 -8.45 -9.88 1.62
C ASP A 125 -7.25 -9.23 0.90
N THR A 126 -6.44 -8.48 1.65
CA THR A 126 -5.18 -7.89 1.17
C THR A 126 -4.24 -7.63 2.34
N THR A 127 -2.94 -7.54 2.08
CA THR A 127 -1.93 -7.35 3.13
C THR A 127 -1.76 -5.90 3.56
N MET A 128 -1.94 -4.91 2.69
CA MET A 128 -1.87 -3.51 3.09
C MET A 128 -3.13 -3.10 3.86
N GLY A 129 -2.96 -2.27 4.88
CA GLY A 129 -3.95 -1.95 5.88
C GLY A 129 -4.64 -0.59 5.72
N LEU A 130 -4.70 0.16 6.84
CA LEU A 130 -5.15 1.55 6.87
C LEU A 130 -4.29 2.42 5.93
N THR A 131 -3.00 2.13 5.90
CA THR A 131 -2.01 2.79 5.03
C THR A 131 -1.22 1.73 4.26
N PRO A 132 -0.44 2.14 3.22
CA PRO A 132 0.47 1.23 2.52
C PRO A 132 1.71 0.81 3.33
N LEU A 133 1.74 1.05 4.64
CA LEU A 133 2.84 0.64 5.53
C LEU A 133 2.68 -0.82 5.98
N ASP A 134 1.44 -1.26 6.23
CA ASP A 134 1.11 -2.58 6.76
C ASP A 134 1.39 -3.71 5.74
N GLY A 135 1.54 -4.92 6.23
CA GLY A 135 1.67 -6.14 5.45
C GLY A 135 3.11 -6.63 5.30
N LEU A 136 3.56 -6.87 4.09
CA LEU A 136 4.89 -7.40 3.81
C LEU A 136 6.00 -6.40 4.13
N MET A 137 7.19 -6.91 4.48
CA MET A 137 8.40 -6.10 4.45
C MET A 137 8.63 -5.57 3.02
N MET A 138 9.04 -4.31 2.88
CA MET A 138 9.22 -3.62 1.60
C MET A 138 10.62 -3.03 1.48
N GLY A 139 10.90 -2.29 0.42
CA GLY A 139 12.21 -1.69 0.22
C GLY A 139 12.68 -0.80 1.37
N THR A 140 11.78 0.09 1.87
CA THR A 140 12.06 1.03 2.97
C THR A 140 11.05 0.97 4.10
N ARG A 141 9.94 0.23 3.95
CA ARG A 141 8.86 0.13 4.92
C ARG A 141 8.98 -1.17 5.69
N CYS A 142 8.71 -1.11 7.00
CA CYS A 142 8.84 -2.29 7.87
C CYS A 142 7.80 -3.38 7.58
N GLY A 143 6.63 -3.04 7.04
CA GLY A 143 5.49 -3.94 7.01
C GLY A 143 4.87 -4.14 8.40
N ALA A 144 4.20 -5.27 8.62
CA ALA A 144 3.59 -5.61 9.89
C ALA A 144 4.65 -5.84 10.98
N ILE A 145 4.46 -5.17 12.11
CA ILE A 145 5.28 -5.31 13.33
C ILE A 145 4.39 -5.40 14.55
N ASP A 146 4.91 -5.83 15.68
CA ASP A 146 4.21 -5.72 16.95
C ASP A 146 3.95 -4.24 17.27
N PRO A 147 2.67 -3.83 17.49
CA PRO A 147 2.32 -2.45 17.79
C PRO A 147 3.04 -1.87 19.02
N ALA A 148 3.45 -2.70 19.99
CA ALA A 148 4.18 -2.28 21.18
C ALA A 148 5.60 -1.77 20.87
N ILE A 149 6.15 -2.10 19.70
CA ILE A 149 7.44 -1.58 19.24
C ILE A 149 7.39 -0.05 19.04
N VAL A 150 6.24 0.49 18.62
CA VAL A 150 6.07 1.92 18.37
C VAL A 150 6.34 2.77 19.61
N PRO A 151 5.59 2.62 20.73
CA PRO A 151 5.88 3.38 21.94
C PRO A 151 7.24 3.06 22.53
N PHE A 152 7.74 1.81 22.41
CA PHE A 152 9.08 1.44 22.85
C PHE A 152 10.18 2.28 22.16
N ILE A 153 10.12 2.40 20.82
CA ILE A 153 11.07 3.23 20.06
C ILE A 153 10.92 4.70 20.42
N MET A 154 9.70 5.21 20.58
CA MET A 154 9.48 6.61 20.99
C MET A 154 10.17 6.93 22.30
N GLU A 155 10.07 6.05 23.28
CA GLU A 155 10.66 6.25 24.61
C GLU A 155 12.21 6.16 24.59
N HIS A 156 12.76 5.12 23.90
CA HIS A 156 14.19 4.82 23.97
C HIS A 156 15.03 5.65 23.00
N GLU A 157 14.50 6.00 21.84
CA GLU A 157 15.19 6.81 20.83
C GLU A 157 14.81 8.29 20.90
N GLY A 158 13.88 8.68 21.79
CA GLY A 158 13.43 10.06 21.94
C GLY A 158 12.69 10.59 20.70
N LEU A 159 12.06 9.72 19.92
CA LEU A 159 11.33 10.09 18.70
C LEU A 159 9.89 10.43 19.04
N ASP A 160 9.37 11.47 18.38
CA ASP A 160 7.94 11.73 18.35
C ASP A 160 7.20 10.82 17.36
N ALA A 161 5.89 10.93 17.28
CA ALA A 161 5.07 10.13 16.38
C ALA A 161 5.49 10.28 14.90
N GLN A 162 5.88 11.49 14.48
CA GLN A 162 6.36 11.72 13.12
C GLN A 162 7.73 11.06 12.88
N GLY A 163 8.62 11.13 13.85
CA GLY A 163 9.95 10.50 13.79
C GLY A 163 9.86 8.98 13.64
N VAL A 164 8.97 8.33 14.42
CA VAL A 164 8.72 6.89 14.28
C VAL A 164 8.03 6.55 12.96
N ASN A 165 7.05 7.35 12.52
CA ASN A 165 6.43 7.17 11.22
C ASN A 165 7.46 7.25 10.08
N ASP A 166 8.38 8.20 10.13
CA ASP A 166 9.46 8.32 9.14
C ASP A 166 10.46 7.15 9.20
N LEU A 167 10.78 6.67 10.40
CA LEU A 167 11.61 5.48 10.59
C LEU A 167 10.97 4.26 9.92
N MET A 168 9.69 3.99 10.21
CA MET A 168 8.97 2.83 9.69
C MET A 168 8.75 2.89 8.17
N ASN A 169 8.57 4.08 7.59
CA ASN A 169 8.29 4.25 6.16
C ASN A 169 9.52 4.41 5.28
N LYS A 170 10.62 5.01 5.81
CA LYS A 170 11.74 5.48 4.99
C LYS A 170 13.07 4.82 5.34
N LYS A 171 13.22 4.23 6.55
CA LYS A 171 14.50 3.74 7.08
C LYS A 171 14.48 2.27 7.49
N SER A 172 13.39 1.57 7.21
CA SER A 172 13.14 0.17 7.56
C SER A 172 13.20 -0.75 6.34
N GLY A 173 12.60 -1.91 6.40
CA GLY A 173 12.53 -2.86 5.31
C GLY A 173 13.89 -3.40 4.88
N LEU A 174 14.02 -3.71 3.60
CA LEU A 174 15.28 -4.20 3.02
C LEU A 174 16.45 -3.26 3.33
N LEU A 175 16.25 -1.94 3.18
CA LEU A 175 17.25 -0.93 3.50
C LEU A 175 17.66 -0.98 4.98
N GLY A 176 16.70 -1.03 5.88
CA GLY A 176 16.95 -1.00 7.33
C GLY A 176 17.68 -2.24 7.82
N ILE A 177 17.30 -3.42 7.34
CA ILE A 177 17.93 -4.70 7.72
C ILE A 177 19.31 -4.81 7.07
N SER A 178 19.40 -4.68 5.74
CA SER A 178 20.68 -4.86 5.03
C SER A 178 21.68 -3.76 5.30
N GLY A 179 21.22 -2.51 5.46
CA GLY A 179 22.10 -1.35 5.47
C GLY A 179 22.73 -1.02 4.10
N VAL A 180 22.34 -1.73 3.05
CA VAL A 180 22.92 -1.62 1.70
C VAL A 180 22.00 -0.83 0.76
N SER A 181 20.75 -1.29 0.58
CA SER A 181 19.84 -0.73 -0.41
C SER A 181 18.39 -1.12 -0.13
N ASN A 182 17.46 -0.35 -0.70
CA ASN A 182 16.06 -0.72 -0.82
C ASN A 182 15.77 -1.53 -2.09
N ASP A 183 16.74 -1.68 -2.98
CA ASP A 183 16.64 -2.49 -4.20
C ASP A 183 17.08 -3.93 -3.91
N LEU A 184 16.16 -4.88 -4.06
CA LEU A 184 16.41 -6.30 -3.80
C LEU A 184 17.57 -6.86 -4.63
N ARG A 185 17.81 -6.36 -5.85
CA ARG A 185 18.94 -6.79 -6.69
C ARG A 185 20.28 -6.44 -6.02
N SER A 186 20.40 -5.22 -5.52
CA SER A 186 21.60 -4.77 -4.80
C SER A 186 21.81 -5.53 -3.49
N VAL A 187 20.71 -5.85 -2.78
CA VAL A 187 20.75 -6.66 -1.56
C VAL A 187 21.21 -8.09 -1.88
N ARG A 188 20.66 -8.71 -2.93
CA ARG A 188 21.09 -10.03 -3.40
C ARG A 188 22.57 -10.05 -3.76
N ASP A 189 23.02 -9.08 -4.57
CA ASP A 189 24.41 -9.01 -4.98
C ASP A 189 25.38 -8.85 -3.78
N ALA A 190 24.96 -8.12 -2.72
CA ALA A 190 25.73 -8.02 -1.48
C ALA A 190 25.71 -9.33 -0.68
N SER A 191 24.55 -10.00 -0.61
CA SER A 191 24.40 -11.33 -0.01
C SER A 191 25.32 -12.36 -0.65
N GLU A 192 25.38 -12.41 -1.99
CA GLU A 192 26.25 -13.29 -2.75
C GLU A 192 27.77 -13.02 -2.50
N ARG A 193 28.10 -11.79 -2.09
CA ARG A 193 29.47 -11.41 -1.66
C ARG A 193 29.76 -11.70 -0.19
N GLY A 194 28.82 -12.26 0.56
CA GLY A 194 29.00 -12.67 1.95
C GLY A 194 28.67 -11.58 2.98
N ASP A 195 27.93 -10.52 2.61
CA ASP A 195 27.43 -9.55 3.59
C ASP A 195 26.32 -10.19 4.43
N GLU A 196 26.57 -10.40 5.72
CA GLU A 196 25.65 -11.12 6.63
C GLU A 196 24.29 -10.44 6.78
N ARG A 197 24.26 -9.10 6.83
CA ARG A 197 22.99 -8.37 6.96
C ARG A 197 22.20 -8.39 5.66
N ALA A 198 22.89 -8.34 4.52
CA ALA A 198 22.25 -8.50 3.22
C ALA A 198 21.70 -9.91 3.04
N MET A 199 22.40 -10.94 3.50
CA MET A 199 21.92 -12.33 3.51
C MET A 199 20.62 -12.42 4.32
N LEU A 200 20.62 -11.92 5.56
CA LEU A 200 19.42 -11.91 6.41
C LEU A 200 18.25 -11.17 5.73
N ALA A 201 18.49 -9.99 5.17
CA ALA A 201 17.45 -9.19 4.52
C ALA A 201 16.88 -9.87 3.25
N TYR A 202 17.71 -10.64 2.56
CA TYR A 202 17.30 -11.39 1.36
C TYR A 202 16.47 -12.63 1.71
N ASP A 203 16.76 -13.27 2.85
CA ASP A 203 16.06 -14.48 3.30
C ASP A 203 14.72 -14.18 4.00
N MET A 204 14.50 -12.92 4.45
CA MET A 204 13.25 -12.47 5.08
C MET A 204 12.14 -12.23 4.05
#